data_e702dc540e0dcbbb76940e6c9aeffe7d
#
_entry.id   e702dc540e0dcbbb76940e6c9aeffe7d
#
_cell.length_a   1.000
_cell.length_b   1.000
_cell.length_c   1.000
_cell.angle_alpha   90.00
_cell.angle_beta   90.00
_cell.angle_gamma   90.00
#
_symmetry.space_group_name_H-M   'P 1'
#
loop_
_entity.id
_entity.type
_entity.pdbx_description
1 polymer ?
#
loop_
_entity_poly.entity_id
_entity_poly.type
_entity_poly.pdbx_seq_one_letter_code
_entity_poly.pdbx_strand_id
1 'polypeptide(L)'
;AADKLNMSQSAMSHALKRLRTLLNEDILIRTSREMEVTPYARQISDRVRQILTEIESTLLSKAIFEPATAQETFRIAASDYVEATIGINLVQQFAIQAPGIRIRITNLDKETVMATLDENRIDLIINARLPLKSWHVEQNLYREEFVCVFKSDDALTELSMEDYLRRSHLLVSMRDDFQGAGDEILERQQQSRQVIWSTPHFMAVPFLLANSDCVALLPRRMAQQCAKAMDLKLLSPPMTIEGFTVSMIWHQRNTNRPQHQWLRAQVIEATQN
;
A
#
# COMPACT_ATOMS: atom_id res chain seq x y z
N ALA A 1 40.75 26.06 -11.88
CA ALA A 1 40.38 24.82 -11.15
C ALA A 1 39.29 25.13 -10.10
N ALA A 2 39.49 26.15 -9.25
CA ALA A 2 38.52 26.51 -8.22
C ALA A 2 37.14 26.83 -8.79
N ASP A 3 37.06 27.60 -9.87
CA ASP A 3 35.81 27.96 -10.54
C ASP A 3 35.00 26.74 -11.05
N LYS A 4 35.68 25.70 -11.53
CA LYS A 4 35.04 24.45 -11.99
C LYS A 4 34.36 23.65 -10.86
N LEU A 5 34.80 23.89 -9.62
CA LEU A 5 34.29 23.21 -8.44
C LEU A 5 33.41 24.12 -7.55
N ASN A 6 33.08 25.33 -8.04
CA ASN A 6 32.37 26.37 -7.27
C ASN A 6 33.04 26.67 -5.92
N MET A 7 34.37 26.65 -5.86
CA MET A 7 35.14 26.88 -4.64
C MET A 7 35.96 28.18 -4.76
N SER A 8 36.19 28.85 -3.62
CA SER A 8 37.17 29.94 -3.56
C SER A 8 38.59 29.40 -3.69
N GLN A 9 39.56 30.26 -4.14
CA GLN A 9 40.94 29.86 -4.19
C GLN A 9 41.52 29.42 -2.85
N SER A 10 41.12 30.07 -1.74
CA SER A 10 41.53 29.69 -0.40
C SER A 10 41.00 28.30 -0.01
N ALA A 11 39.72 28.02 -0.30
CA ALA A 11 39.11 26.72 -0.03
C ALA A 11 39.79 25.60 -0.84
N MET A 12 40.10 25.85 -2.11
CA MET A 12 40.84 24.92 -2.95
C MET A 12 42.23 24.63 -2.40
N SER A 13 42.95 25.68 -1.95
CA SER A 13 44.28 25.53 -1.34
C SER A 13 44.25 24.68 -0.08
N HIS A 14 43.25 24.91 0.78
CA HIS A 14 43.01 24.09 1.99
C HIS A 14 42.65 22.62 1.66
N ALA A 15 41.80 22.42 0.65
CA ALA A 15 41.46 21.06 0.21
C ALA A 15 42.70 20.30 -0.30
N LEU A 16 43.55 20.95 -1.10
CA LEU A 16 44.79 20.39 -1.60
C LEU A 16 45.77 20.07 -0.48
N LYS A 17 45.88 20.94 0.54
CA LYS A 17 46.72 20.68 1.71
C LYS A 17 46.26 19.46 2.49
N ARG A 18 44.94 19.34 2.71
CA ARG A 18 44.35 18.16 3.37
C ARG A 18 44.60 16.88 2.58
N LEU A 19 44.46 16.94 1.26
CA LEU A 19 44.71 15.79 0.39
C LEU A 19 46.17 15.32 0.48
N ARG A 20 47.13 16.26 0.45
CA ARG A 20 48.56 15.95 0.65
C ARG A 20 48.81 15.27 2.01
N THR A 21 48.23 15.78 3.05
CA THR A 21 48.37 15.19 4.38
C THR A 21 47.77 13.77 4.44
N LEU A 22 46.58 13.57 3.81
CA LEU A 22 45.90 12.28 3.78
C LEU A 22 46.69 11.22 3.02
N LEU A 23 47.25 11.59 1.87
CA LEU A 23 47.98 10.66 0.98
C LEU A 23 49.43 10.53 1.35
N ASN A 24 49.93 11.42 2.21
CA ASN A 24 51.36 11.59 2.52
C ASN A 24 52.24 11.76 1.26
N GLU A 25 51.67 12.40 0.23
CA GLU A 25 52.28 12.59 -1.09
C GLU A 25 51.92 13.97 -1.68
N ASP A 26 52.82 14.55 -2.43
CA ASP A 26 52.53 15.74 -3.20
C ASP A 26 51.71 15.40 -4.48
N ILE A 27 50.61 16.12 -4.68
CA ILE A 27 49.74 15.96 -5.85
C ILE A 27 50.12 16.91 -6.95
N LEU A 28 50.52 18.14 -6.59
CA LEU A 28 50.99 19.20 -7.47
C LEU A 28 52.29 19.78 -6.90
N ILE A 29 53.28 19.94 -7.76
CA ILE A 29 54.53 20.62 -7.45
C ILE A 29 54.63 21.92 -8.28
N ARG A 30 55.25 22.93 -7.70
CA ARG A 30 55.51 24.19 -8.37
C ARG A 30 56.88 24.13 -9.04
N THR A 31 56.89 24.25 -10.34
CA THR A 31 58.13 24.46 -11.11
C THR A 31 58.36 25.97 -11.31
N SER A 32 59.48 26.32 -11.97
CA SER A 32 59.82 27.74 -12.25
C SER A 32 58.84 28.43 -13.19
N ARG A 33 57.97 27.68 -13.88
CA ARG A 33 57.06 28.19 -14.90
C ARG A 33 55.57 27.93 -14.58
N GLU A 34 55.25 26.81 -13.95
CA GLU A 34 53.84 26.43 -13.71
C GLU A 34 53.68 25.40 -12.59
N MET A 35 52.45 25.03 -12.32
CA MET A 35 52.08 23.93 -11.42
C MET A 35 51.99 22.62 -12.20
N GLU A 36 52.79 21.63 -11.85
CA GLU A 36 52.83 20.35 -12.51
C GLU A 36 52.25 19.23 -11.63
N VAL A 37 51.57 18.27 -12.28
CA VAL A 37 51.01 17.07 -11.64
C VAL A 37 52.13 16.07 -11.38
N THR A 38 52.22 15.54 -10.17
CA THR A 38 53.25 14.56 -9.81
C THR A 38 53.00 13.19 -10.47
N PRO A 39 54.07 12.35 -10.64
CA PRO A 39 53.89 10.99 -11.13
C PRO A 39 52.88 10.18 -10.33
N TYR A 40 52.91 10.28 -9.01
CA TYR A 40 51.94 9.66 -8.10
C TYR A 40 50.50 10.11 -8.42
N ALA A 41 50.25 11.41 -8.53
CA ALA A 41 48.93 11.94 -8.85
C ALA A 41 48.42 11.46 -10.22
N ARG A 42 49.31 11.33 -11.22
CA ARG A 42 48.95 10.73 -12.52
C ARG A 42 48.57 9.27 -12.39
N GLN A 43 49.30 8.50 -11.61
CA GLN A 43 49.07 7.07 -11.41
C GLN A 43 47.69 6.81 -10.81
N ILE A 44 47.27 7.64 -9.85
CA ILE A 44 45.95 7.44 -9.15
C ILE A 44 44.80 8.13 -9.88
N SER A 45 45.03 9.11 -10.75
CA SER A 45 44.00 9.99 -11.32
C SER A 45 42.89 9.26 -12.06
N ASP A 46 43.27 8.26 -12.86
CA ASP A 46 42.28 7.51 -13.67
C ASP A 46 41.38 6.65 -12.79
N ARG A 47 41.94 6.01 -11.76
CA ARG A 47 41.18 5.23 -10.82
C ARG A 47 40.25 6.10 -9.97
N VAL A 48 40.74 7.25 -9.49
CA VAL A 48 39.91 8.22 -8.75
C VAL A 48 38.78 8.74 -9.63
N ARG A 49 39.04 9.04 -10.91
CA ARG A 49 38.00 9.48 -11.85
C ARG A 49 36.95 8.41 -12.07
N GLN A 50 37.32 7.14 -12.23
CA GLN A 50 36.39 6.03 -12.33
C GLN A 50 35.51 5.94 -11.11
N ILE A 51 36.08 5.98 -9.90
CA ILE A 51 35.33 5.93 -8.65
C ILE A 51 34.33 7.10 -8.53
N LEU A 52 34.76 8.31 -8.86
CA LEU A 52 33.89 9.48 -8.86
C LEU A 52 32.74 9.32 -9.86
N THR A 53 32.99 8.83 -11.06
CA THR A 53 31.94 8.53 -12.05
C THR A 53 30.99 7.46 -11.55
N GLU A 54 31.47 6.40 -10.89
CA GLU A 54 30.62 5.37 -10.28
C GLU A 54 29.74 5.95 -9.16
N ILE A 55 30.30 6.81 -8.30
CA ILE A 55 29.56 7.53 -7.27
C ILE A 55 28.50 8.43 -7.90
N GLU A 56 28.86 9.25 -8.86
CA GLU A 56 27.94 10.14 -9.58
C GLU A 56 26.82 9.33 -10.26
N SER A 57 27.14 8.25 -10.95
CA SER A 57 26.14 7.38 -11.57
C SER A 57 25.19 6.77 -10.54
N THR A 58 25.71 6.37 -9.39
CA THR A 58 24.89 5.80 -8.28
C THR A 58 23.98 6.84 -7.65
N LEU A 59 24.46 8.07 -7.45
CA LEU A 59 23.69 9.14 -6.82
C LEU A 59 22.72 9.84 -7.78
N LEU A 60 23.10 9.97 -9.06
CA LEU A 60 22.34 10.70 -10.07
C LEU A 60 21.44 9.78 -10.92
N SER A 61 21.73 8.49 -10.97
CA SER A 61 20.82 7.55 -11.63
C SER A 61 19.50 7.54 -10.86
N LYS A 62 18.48 8.20 -11.39
CA LYS A 62 17.11 7.85 -11.07
C LYS A 62 17.00 6.39 -11.51
N ALA A 63 17.00 5.47 -10.56
CA ALA A 63 16.79 4.07 -10.87
C ALA A 63 15.50 3.98 -11.70
N ILE A 64 15.64 3.71 -12.98
CA ILE A 64 14.48 3.42 -13.83
C ILE A 64 13.98 2.07 -13.34
N PHE A 65 12.79 2.07 -12.75
CA PHE A 65 12.15 0.82 -12.36
C PHE A 65 11.56 0.17 -13.60
N GLU A 66 12.05 -1.00 -13.92
CA GLU A 66 11.60 -1.80 -15.06
C GLU A 66 10.81 -3.01 -14.55
N PRO A 67 9.45 -2.95 -14.56
CA PRO A 67 8.61 -3.99 -13.97
C PRO A 67 8.87 -5.38 -14.54
N ALA A 68 9.10 -5.47 -15.86
CA ALA A 68 9.25 -6.75 -16.56
C ALA A 68 10.47 -7.58 -16.08
N THR A 69 11.50 -6.92 -15.55
CA THR A 69 12.74 -7.55 -15.08
C THR A 69 12.96 -7.43 -13.58
N ALA A 70 12.12 -6.67 -12.90
CA ALA A 70 12.25 -6.44 -11.46
C ALA A 70 12.06 -7.73 -10.65
N GLN A 71 12.84 -7.87 -9.58
CA GLN A 71 12.82 -8.99 -8.64
C GLN A 71 12.57 -8.43 -7.23
N GLU A 72 11.36 -7.91 -6.98
CA GLU A 72 11.02 -7.29 -5.72
C GLU A 72 9.86 -8.01 -5.02
N THR A 73 9.75 -7.79 -3.71
CA THR A 73 8.60 -8.22 -2.92
C THR A 73 7.96 -7.01 -2.26
N PHE A 74 6.72 -6.71 -2.61
CA PHE A 74 5.92 -5.71 -1.94
C PHE A 74 5.09 -6.34 -0.83
N ARG A 75 5.03 -5.69 0.31
CA ARG A 75 4.30 -6.10 1.51
C ARG A 75 3.11 -5.17 1.69
N ILE A 76 1.91 -5.70 1.57
CA ILE A 76 0.67 -4.93 1.65
C ILE A 76 -0.13 -5.42 2.85
N ALA A 77 -0.55 -4.51 3.72
CA ALA A 77 -1.52 -4.83 4.76
C ALA A 77 -2.93 -4.56 4.24
N ALA A 78 -3.77 -5.58 4.28
CA ALA A 78 -5.13 -5.52 3.78
C ALA A 78 -6.00 -6.57 4.49
N SER A 79 -7.34 -6.37 4.44
CA SER A 79 -8.30 -7.40 4.82
C SER A 79 -8.55 -8.38 3.66
N ASP A 80 -9.07 -9.55 3.96
CA ASP A 80 -9.50 -10.55 2.98
C ASP A 80 -10.56 -10.01 2.01
N TYR A 81 -11.38 -9.03 2.42
CA TYR A 81 -12.27 -8.28 1.53
C TYR A 81 -11.49 -7.57 0.40
N VAL A 82 -10.39 -6.89 0.75
CA VAL A 82 -9.55 -6.20 -0.23
C VAL A 82 -8.85 -7.21 -1.15
N GLU A 83 -8.37 -8.32 -0.60
CA GLU A 83 -7.78 -9.41 -1.40
C GLU A 83 -8.78 -9.95 -2.41
N ALA A 84 -10.01 -10.20 -1.99
CA ALA A 84 -11.06 -10.73 -2.85
C ALA A 84 -11.50 -9.75 -3.96
N THR A 85 -11.41 -8.43 -3.71
CA THR A 85 -11.89 -7.42 -4.66
C THR A 85 -10.79 -6.89 -5.59
N ILE A 86 -9.65 -6.48 -5.04
CA ILE A 86 -8.54 -5.87 -5.79
C ILE A 86 -7.52 -6.94 -6.21
N GLY A 87 -7.29 -7.94 -5.35
CA GLY A 87 -6.23 -8.93 -5.54
C GLY A 87 -6.37 -9.73 -6.83
N ILE A 88 -7.59 -10.04 -7.26
CA ILE A 88 -7.83 -10.78 -8.52
C ILE A 88 -7.19 -10.04 -9.71
N ASN A 89 -7.47 -8.75 -9.83
CA ASN A 89 -6.95 -7.94 -10.93
C ASN A 89 -5.43 -7.74 -10.81
N LEU A 90 -4.92 -7.52 -9.59
CA LEU A 90 -3.48 -7.39 -9.35
C LEU A 90 -2.71 -8.65 -9.76
N VAL A 91 -3.20 -9.84 -9.42
CA VAL A 91 -2.56 -11.11 -9.80
C VAL A 91 -2.50 -11.24 -11.32
N GLN A 92 -3.57 -10.92 -12.03
CA GLN A 92 -3.60 -10.98 -13.50
C GLN A 92 -2.63 -9.96 -14.14
N GLN A 93 -2.61 -8.73 -13.64
CA GLN A 93 -1.70 -7.68 -14.14
C GLN A 93 -0.23 -8.07 -13.92
N PHE A 94 0.11 -8.53 -12.72
CA PHE A 94 1.49 -8.85 -12.38
C PHE A 94 2.02 -10.07 -13.12
N ALA A 95 1.18 -11.09 -13.35
CA ALA A 95 1.56 -12.25 -14.13
C ALA A 95 2.03 -11.89 -15.56
N ILE A 96 1.47 -10.82 -16.12
CA ILE A 96 1.79 -10.35 -17.48
C ILE A 96 2.91 -9.30 -17.47
N GLN A 97 2.80 -8.28 -16.60
CA GLN A 97 3.63 -7.09 -16.67
C GLN A 97 4.91 -7.17 -15.83
N ALA A 98 4.90 -8.01 -14.77
CA ALA A 98 5.96 -8.01 -13.78
C ALA A 98 6.15 -9.41 -13.13
N PRO A 99 6.49 -10.45 -13.92
CA PRO A 99 6.47 -11.85 -13.46
C PRO A 99 7.50 -12.14 -12.35
N GLY A 100 8.50 -11.29 -12.14
CA GLY A 100 9.48 -11.41 -11.07
C GLY A 100 9.07 -10.74 -9.77
N ILE A 101 8.00 -9.95 -9.77
CA ILE A 101 7.50 -9.26 -8.58
C ILE A 101 6.61 -10.19 -7.76
N ARG A 102 6.76 -10.12 -6.44
CA ARG A 102 5.96 -10.88 -5.49
C ARG A 102 5.18 -9.94 -4.58
N ILE A 103 3.94 -10.29 -4.28
CA ILE A 103 3.12 -9.62 -3.28
C ILE A 103 3.02 -10.51 -2.06
N ARG A 104 3.21 -9.91 -0.89
CA ARG A 104 2.91 -10.53 0.41
C ARG A 104 1.82 -9.73 1.07
N ILE A 105 0.64 -10.34 1.24
CA ILE A 105 -0.43 -9.76 2.04
C ILE A 105 -0.19 -10.11 3.51
N THR A 106 -0.43 -9.15 4.40
CA THR A 106 -0.42 -9.33 5.84
C THR A 106 -1.76 -8.88 6.42
N ASN A 107 -2.22 -9.57 7.45
CA ASN A 107 -3.45 -9.19 8.14
C ASN A 107 -3.37 -7.75 8.64
N LEU A 108 -4.49 -7.06 8.55
CA LEU A 108 -4.65 -5.69 8.97
C LEU A 108 -5.05 -5.67 10.45
N ASP A 109 -4.08 -5.54 11.32
CA ASP A 109 -4.31 -5.22 12.73
C ASP A 109 -4.30 -3.71 12.91
N LYS A 110 -5.47 -3.14 13.24
CA LYS A 110 -5.65 -1.68 13.34
C LYS A 110 -4.80 -1.00 14.41
N GLU A 111 -4.38 -1.73 15.44
CA GLU A 111 -3.58 -1.19 16.53
C GLU A 111 -2.10 -1.06 16.13
N THR A 112 -1.59 -2.01 15.36
CA THR A 112 -0.15 -2.13 15.06
C THR A 112 0.21 -1.78 13.62
N VAL A 113 -0.74 -1.75 12.68
CA VAL A 113 -0.47 -1.57 11.25
C VAL A 113 0.25 -0.26 10.92
N MET A 114 -0.10 0.84 11.61
CA MET A 114 0.54 2.12 11.38
C MET A 114 2.00 2.14 11.87
N ALA A 115 2.29 1.46 12.98
CA ALA A 115 3.66 1.28 13.46
C ALA A 115 4.49 0.42 12.50
N THR A 116 3.91 -0.66 11.98
CA THR A 116 4.54 -1.51 10.96
C THR A 116 4.88 -0.78 9.67
N LEU A 117 4.04 0.19 9.27
CA LEU A 117 4.30 1.09 8.14
C LEU A 117 5.46 2.06 8.46
N ASP A 118 5.45 2.66 9.65
CA ASP A 118 6.49 3.57 10.12
C ASP A 118 7.86 2.86 10.21
N GLU A 119 7.88 1.60 10.63
CA GLU A 119 9.08 0.75 10.71
C GLU A 119 9.53 0.17 9.37
N ASN A 120 8.85 0.50 8.27
CA ASN A 120 9.15 -0.02 6.93
C ASN A 120 9.05 -1.55 6.82
N ARG A 121 8.22 -2.19 7.65
CA ARG A 121 7.93 -3.63 7.59
C ARG A 121 6.83 -3.96 6.58
N ILE A 122 5.99 -2.98 6.25
CA ILE A 122 5.04 -3.00 5.13
C ILE A 122 5.25 -1.78 4.24
N ASP A 123 4.88 -1.90 2.99
CA ASP A 123 5.08 -0.87 1.96
C ASP A 123 3.80 -0.06 1.74
N LEU A 124 2.63 -0.70 1.82
CA LEU A 124 1.33 -0.13 1.54
C LEU A 124 0.27 -0.71 2.47
N ILE A 125 -0.69 0.11 2.87
CA ILE A 125 -1.93 -0.32 3.53
C ILE A 125 -3.08 -0.04 2.56
N ILE A 126 -4.01 -0.98 2.40
CA ILE A 126 -5.27 -0.76 1.69
C ILE A 126 -6.41 -1.07 2.65
N ASN A 127 -7.13 -0.04 3.07
CA ASN A 127 -8.20 -0.16 4.06
C ASN A 127 -9.19 1.00 3.98
N ALA A 128 -10.30 0.87 4.69
CA ALA A 128 -11.12 1.99 5.12
C ALA A 128 -10.32 2.86 6.13
N ARG A 129 -10.92 3.92 6.58
CA ARG A 129 -10.37 4.96 7.47
C ARG A 129 -9.42 4.44 8.58
N LEU A 130 -8.21 5.01 8.63
CA LEU A 130 -7.21 4.81 9.68
C LEU A 130 -6.72 6.17 10.23
N PRO A 131 -6.23 6.23 11.48
CA PRO A 131 -5.63 7.45 12.03
C PRO A 131 -4.30 7.73 11.35
N LEU A 132 -4.18 8.89 10.69
CA LEU A 132 -2.98 9.29 9.95
C LEU A 132 -2.12 10.26 10.77
N LYS A 133 -0.81 10.17 10.59
CA LYS A 133 0.17 11.16 11.03
C LYS A 133 0.61 12.00 9.83
N SER A 134 1.30 13.12 10.07
CA SER A 134 1.72 14.07 9.03
C SER A 134 2.66 13.50 7.96
N TRP A 135 3.32 12.41 8.23
CA TRP A 135 4.20 11.71 7.29
C TRP A 135 3.55 10.55 6.55
N HIS A 136 2.27 10.30 6.79
CA HIS A 136 1.48 9.36 6.01
C HIS A 136 0.79 10.09 4.86
N VAL A 137 0.79 9.45 3.71
CA VAL A 137 0.07 9.92 2.52
C VAL A 137 -1.07 8.95 2.27
N GLU A 138 -2.25 9.51 2.03
CA GLU A 138 -3.46 8.76 1.73
C GLU A 138 -3.95 9.12 0.33
N GLN A 139 -4.45 8.14 -0.39
CA GLN A 139 -5.16 8.33 -1.64
C GLN A 139 -6.41 7.46 -1.66
N ASN A 140 -7.57 8.09 -1.87
CA ASN A 140 -8.83 7.39 -2.04
C ASN A 140 -8.80 6.54 -3.31
N LEU A 141 -9.30 5.31 -3.21
CA LEU A 141 -9.42 4.37 -4.31
C LEU A 141 -10.85 4.31 -4.85
N TYR A 142 -11.81 3.99 -3.99
CA TYR A 142 -13.23 3.94 -4.35
C TYR A 142 -14.13 4.08 -3.12
N ARG A 143 -15.40 4.41 -3.39
CA ARG A 143 -16.47 4.35 -2.40
C ARG A 143 -17.14 2.99 -2.44
N GLU A 144 -17.38 2.44 -1.27
CA GLU A 144 -18.05 1.16 -1.08
C GLU A 144 -19.41 1.36 -0.40
N GLU A 145 -20.36 0.51 -0.74
CA GLU A 145 -21.70 0.48 -0.16
C GLU A 145 -21.96 -0.87 0.49
N PHE A 146 -22.95 -0.89 1.37
CA PHE A 146 -23.40 -2.13 2.00
C PHE A 146 -24.64 -2.69 1.31
N VAL A 147 -24.71 -4.02 1.25
CA VAL A 147 -25.89 -4.79 0.82
C VAL A 147 -26.18 -5.89 1.82
N CYS A 148 -27.45 -6.25 1.95
CA CYS A 148 -27.87 -7.45 2.67
C CYS A 148 -27.74 -8.65 1.75
N VAL A 149 -27.13 -9.72 2.27
CA VAL A 149 -26.86 -10.96 1.53
C VAL A 149 -27.53 -12.12 2.23
N PHE A 150 -28.16 -12.99 1.42
CA PHE A 150 -28.92 -14.18 1.84
C PHE A 150 -28.57 -15.35 0.92
N LYS A 151 -29.03 -16.56 1.25
CA LYS A 151 -29.09 -17.65 0.29
C LYS A 151 -30.11 -17.36 -0.82
N SER A 152 -29.92 -17.88 -2.01
CA SER A 152 -30.70 -17.47 -3.20
C SER A 152 -32.12 -18.01 -3.23
N ASP A 153 -32.41 -19.13 -2.56
CA ASP A 153 -33.74 -19.74 -2.46
C ASP A 153 -34.73 -18.92 -1.55
N ASP A 154 -34.27 -17.83 -0.95
CA ASP A 154 -35.08 -16.90 -0.21
C ASP A 154 -36.10 -16.20 -1.14
N ALA A 155 -37.37 -16.28 -0.79
CA ALA A 155 -38.46 -15.77 -1.62
C ALA A 155 -38.59 -14.23 -1.63
N LEU A 156 -37.88 -13.50 -0.73
CA LEU A 156 -37.97 -12.05 -0.62
C LEU A 156 -37.45 -11.36 -1.90
N THR A 157 -38.23 -10.41 -2.39
CA THR A 157 -37.82 -9.49 -3.47
C THR A 157 -37.35 -8.13 -2.95
N GLU A 158 -37.84 -7.75 -1.79
CA GLU A 158 -37.47 -6.57 -1.01
C GLU A 158 -37.32 -6.98 0.45
N LEU A 159 -36.48 -6.27 1.19
CA LEU A 159 -36.24 -6.52 2.61
C LEU A 159 -36.91 -5.43 3.45
N SER A 160 -37.98 -5.78 4.13
CA SER A 160 -38.63 -4.90 5.12
C SER A 160 -37.79 -4.81 6.40
N MET A 161 -37.98 -3.75 7.19
CA MET A 161 -37.35 -3.64 8.52
C MET A 161 -37.78 -4.80 9.43
N GLU A 162 -39.05 -5.22 9.40
CA GLU A 162 -39.55 -6.34 10.16
C GLU A 162 -38.82 -7.64 9.78
N ASP A 163 -38.67 -7.93 8.48
CA ASP A 163 -37.95 -9.12 8.02
C ASP A 163 -36.48 -9.09 8.40
N TYR A 164 -35.85 -7.91 8.31
CA TYR A 164 -34.46 -7.72 8.72
C TYR A 164 -34.25 -8.01 10.20
N LEU A 165 -35.11 -7.49 11.09
CA LEU A 165 -35.01 -7.66 12.55
C LEU A 165 -35.37 -9.08 13.01
N ARG A 166 -36.27 -9.77 12.30
CA ARG A 166 -36.70 -11.13 12.64
C ARG A 166 -35.63 -12.17 12.35
N ARG A 167 -34.70 -11.90 11.43
CA ARG A 167 -33.65 -12.84 11.02
C ARG A 167 -32.47 -12.85 11.97
N SER A 168 -31.79 -14.00 12.04
CA SER A 168 -30.47 -14.09 12.66
C SER A 168 -29.43 -13.49 11.73
N HIS A 169 -28.47 -12.77 12.32
CA HIS A 169 -27.44 -12.04 11.58
C HIS A 169 -26.05 -12.65 11.75
N LEU A 170 -25.29 -12.70 10.64
CA LEU A 170 -23.85 -12.90 10.66
C LEU A 170 -23.17 -11.52 10.53
N LEU A 171 -22.23 -11.24 11.39
CA LEU A 171 -21.53 -9.96 11.47
C LEU A 171 -20.05 -10.12 11.10
N VAL A 172 -19.53 -9.20 10.31
CA VAL A 172 -18.09 -8.99 10.21
C VAL A 172 -17.69 -7.84 11.11
N SER A 173 -16.94 -8.14 12.17
CA SER A 173 -16.34 -7.13 13.06
C SER A 173 -14.87 -7.43 13.30
N MET A 174 -14.05 -6.40 13.16
CA MET A 174 -12.61 -6.42 13.47
C MET A 174 -12.33 -5.86 14.88
N ARG A 175 -13.35 -5.65 15.70
CA ARG A 175 -13.26 -5.07 17.05
C ARG A 175 -13.54 -6.08 18.16
N ASP A 176 -13.72 -7.34 17.80
CA ASP A 176 -14.09 -8.41 18.75
C ASP A 176 -15.39 -8.09 19.53
N ASP A 177 -16.39 -7.57 18.81
CA ASP A 177 -17.69 -7.19 19.33
C ASP A 177 -18.85 -7.77 18.48
N PHE A 178 -20.07 -7.47 18.87
CA PHE A 178 -21.30 -7.81 18.15
C PHE A 178 -21.97 -6.58 17.52
N GLN A 179 -21.23 -5.49 17.34
CA GLN A 179 -21.73 -4.25 16.75
C GLN A 179 -21.05 -3.98 15.39
N GLY A 180 -21.84 -3.57 14.40
CA GLY A 180 -21.38 -3.28 13.05
C GLY A 180 -22.09 -2.08 12.43
N ALA A 181 -21.89 -1.91 11.14
CA ALA A 181 -22.57 -0.87 10.38
C ALA A 181 -24.08 -1.06 10.48
N GLY A 182 -24.81 -0.04 10.85
CA GLY A 182 -26.26 -0.06 11.02
C GLY A 182 -26.74 -0.25 12.46
N ASP A 183 -25.94 -0.82 13.37
CA ASP A 183 -26.39 -1.01 14.76
C ASP A 183 -26.66 0.30 15.49
N GLU A 184 -25.82 1.33 15.27
CA GLU A 184 -26.07 2.69 15.77
C GLU A 184 -27.40 3.31 15.26
N ILE A 185 -27.80 2.95 14.03
CA ILE A 185 -29.07 3.42 13.45
C ILE A 185 -30.22 2.73 14.11
N LEU A 186 -30.13 1.42 14.34
CA LEU A 186 -31.16 0.64 15.05
C LEU A 186 -31.32 1.10 16.50
N GLU A 187 -30.22 1.36 17.20
CA GLU A 187 -30.25 1.87 18.58
C GLU A 187 -30.97 3.23 18.68
N ARG A 188 -30.74 4.15 17.75
CA ARG A 188 -31.45 5.44 17.68
C ARG A 188 -32.97 5.24 17.47
N GLN A 189 -33.37 4.13 16.86
CA GLN A 189 -34.77 3.75 16.64
C GLN A 189 -35.31 2.84 17.75
N GLN A 190 -34.54 2.62 18.83
CA GLN A 190 -34.86 1.68 19.92
C GLN A 190 -35.11 0.25 19.41
N GLN A 191 -34.43 -0.14 18.37
CA GLN A 191 -34.46 -1.47 17.76
C GLN A 191 -33.13 -2.17 17.91
N SER A 192 -33.13 -3.48 17.80
CA SER A 192 -31.92 -4.32 17.80
C SER A 192 -32.12 -5.54 16.92
N ARG A 193 -31.07 -6.05 16.37
CA ARG A 193 -31.05 -7.31 15.60
C ARG A 193 -30.34 -8.41 16.40
N GLN A 194 -30.67 -9.65 16.12
CA GLN A 194 -30.00 -10.79 16.73
C GLN A 194 -28.76 -11.19 15.95
N VAL A 195 -27.58 -10.81 16.41
CA VAL A 195 -26.31 -11.28 15.86
C VAL A 195 -25.94 -12.60 16.54
N ILE A 196 -25.90 -13.68 15.79
CA ILE A 196 -25.59 -15.04 16.31
C ILE A 196 -24.15 -15.45 16.04
N TRP A 197 -23.45 -14.76 15.14
CA TRP A 197 -22.06 -15.05 14.76
C TRP A 197 -21.32 -13.76 14.43
N SER A 198 -20.15 -13.55 15.04
CA SER A 198 -19.24 -12.46 14.71
C SER A 198 -17.88 -13.04 14.28
N THR A 199 -17.28 -12.49 13.25
CA THR A 199 -15.99 -12.93 12.70
C THR A 199 -15.22 -11.75 12.11
N PRO A 200 -13.88 -11.73 12.19
CA PRO A 200 -13.09 -10.73 11.47
C PRO A 200 -12.91 -11.02 9.97
N HIS A 201 -13.39 -12.17 9.48
CA HIS A 201 -13.16 -12.67 8.14
C HIS A 201 -14.36 -12.47 7.22
N PHE A 202 -14.25 -11.52 6.28
CA PHE A 202 -15.31 -11.27 5.30
C PHE A 202 -15.60 -12.48 4.43
N MET A 203 -14.55 -13.18 3.98
CA MET A 203 -14.69 -14.31 3.04
C MET A 203 -15.30 -15.58 3.67
N ALA A 204 -15.38 -15.67 5.00
CA ALA A 204 -16.06 -16.80 5.65
C ALA A 204 -17.59 -16.67 5.55
N VAL A 205 -18.13 -15.44 5.56
CA VAL A 205 -19.57 -15.18 5.68
C VAL A 205 -20.39 -15.72 4.51
N PRO A 206 -20.00 -15.57 3.23
CA PRO A 206 -20.72 -16.15 2.10
C PRO A 206 -20.95 -17.67 2.22
N PHE A 207 -19.96 -18.43 2.70
CA PHE A 207 -20.10 -19.88 2.92
C PHE A 207 -21.12 -20.21 4.02
N LEU A 208 -21.16 -19.40 5.08
CA LEU A 208 -22.13 -19.57 6.16
C LEU A 208 -23.55 -19.21 5.69
N LEU A 209 -23.70 -18.17 4.89
CA LEU A 209 -24.98 -17.74 4.33
C LEU A 209 -25.56 -18.78 3.37
N ALA A 210 -24.76 -19.38 2.52
CA ALA A 210 -25.21 -20.41 1.58
C ALA A 210 -25.84 -21.63 2.29
N ASN A 211 -25.53 -21.83 3.57
CA ASN A 211 -25.99 -22.98 4.37
C ASN A 211 -26.84 -22.57 5.60
N SER A 212 -27.43 -21.38 5.59
CA SER A 212 -28.27 -20.90 6.72
C SER A 212 -29.35 -19.93 6.24
N ASP A 213 -30.36 -19.70 7.09
CA ASP A 213 -31.40 -18.69 6.85
C ASP A 213 -31.02 -17.32 7.41
N CYS A 214 -29.72 -17.12 7.65
CA CYS A 214 -29.19 -15.87 8.18
C CYS A 214 -29.12 -14.78 7.10
N VAL A 215 -28.96 -13.56 7.57
CA VAL A 215 -28.60 -12.38 6.74
C VAL A 215 -27.26 -11.81 7.19
N ALA A 216 -26.50 -11.29 6.26
CA ALA A 216 -25.33 -10.48 6.59
C ALA A 216 -25.34 -9.17 5.81
N LEU A 217 -24.81 -8.12 6.43
CA LEU A 217 -24.54 -6.84 5.80
C LEU A 217 -23.09 -6.85 5.34
N LEU A 218 -22.87 -6.89 4.02
CA LEU A 218 -21.55 -7.02 3.41
C LEU A 218 -21.27 -5.90 2.41
N PRO A 219 -19.98 -5.59 2.15
CA PRO A 219 -19.56 -4.70 1.07
C PRO A 219 -20.08 -5.20 -0.29
N ARG A 220 -20.69 -4.29 -1.06
CA ARG A 220 -21.38 -4.62 -2.32
C ARG A 220 -20.48 -5.31 -3.34
N ARG A 221 -19.25 -4.81 -3.54
CA ARG A 221 -18.32 -5.36 -4.56
C ARG A 221 -18.02 -6.83 -4.29
N MET A 222 -17.63 -7.16 -3.06
CA MET A 222 -17.38 -8.53 -2.65
C MET A 222 -18.64 -9.39 -2.73
N ALA A 223 -19.76 -8.88 -2.24
CA ALA A 223 -21.04 -9.60 -2.26
C ALA A 223 -21.45 -9.97 -3.69
N GLN A 224 -21.27 -9.07 -4.67
CA GLN A 224 -21.57 -9.34 -6.07
C GLN A 224 -20.69 -10.45 -6.67
N GLN A 225 -19.40 -10.49 -6.30
CA GLN A 225 -18.49 -11.56 -6.73
C GLN A 225 -18.89 -12.91 -6.12
N CYS A 226 -19.14 -12.93 -4.82
CA CYS A 226 -19.54 -14.14 -4.11
C CYS A 226 -20.91 -14.66 -4.57
N ALA A 227 -21.87 -13.78 -4.85
CA ALA A 227 -23.20 -14.16 -5.28
C ALA A 227 -23.18 -14.97 -6.59
N LYS A 228 -22.31 -14.61 -7.53
CA LYS A 228 -22.14 -15.35 -8.79
C LYS A 228 -21.61 -16.77 -8.60
N ALA A 229 -20.76 -16.97 -7.58
CA ALA A 229 -20.07 -18.24 -7.35
C ALA A 229 -20.82 -19.17 -6.38
N MET A 230 -21.63 -18.61 -5.48
CA MET A 230 -22.15 -19.31 -4.30
C MET A 230 -23.69 -19.29 -4.20
N ASP A 231 -24.37 -18.92 -5.29
CA ASP A 231 -25.83 -18.87 -5.34
C ASP A 231 -26.46 -18.06 -4.19
N LEU A 232 -25.98 -16.82 -4.02
CA LEU A 232 -26.46 -15.89 -3.02
C LEU A 232 -27.27 -14.76 -3.66
N LYS A 233 -28.19 -14.21 -2.88
CA LYS A 233 -29.08 -13.11 -3.26
C LYS A 233 -28.68 -11.83 -2.52
N LEU A 234 -28.75 -10.72 -3.22
CA LEU A 234 -28.43 -9.38 -2.70
C LEU A 234 -29.69 -8.52 -2.71
N LEU A 235 -29.98 -7.90 -1.57
CA LEU A 235 -31.04 -6.89 -1.44
C LEU A 235 -30.49 -5.63 -0.78
N SER A 236 -31.13 -4.49 -1.04
CA SER A 236 -30.80 -3.25 -0.34
C SER A 236 -31.16 -3.39 1.15
N PRO A 237 -30.37 -2.81 2.06
CA PRO A 237 -30.74 -2.72 3.47
C PRO A 237 -32.04 -1.93 3.62
N PRO A 238 -32.90 -2.25 4.60
CA PRO A 238 -34.18 -1.54 4.81
C PRO A 238 -34.00 -0.16 5.48
N MET A 239 -32.78 0.26 5.67
CA MET A 239 -32.39 1.56 6.23
C MET A 239 -31.16 2.11 5.47
N THR A 240 -31.02 3.43 5.49
CA THR A 240 -29.85 4.07 4.88
C THR A 240 -28.62 3.84 5.73
N ILE A 241 -27.69 3.05 5.22
CA ILE A 241 -26.39 2.79 5.85
C ILE A 241 -25.33 3.58 5.10
N GLU A 242 -24.56 4.38 5.82
CA GLU A 242 -23.47 5.12 5.23
C GLU A 242 -22.38 4.16 4.72
N GLY A 243 -22.06 4.28 3.45
CA GLY A 243 -20.92 3.57 2.85
C GLY A 243 -19.59 4.10 3.37
N PHE A 244 -18.49 3.48 2.94
CA PHE A 244 -17.15 3.86 3.34
C PHE A 244 -16.22 4.03 2.14
N THR A 245 -15.17 4.82 2.32
CA THR A 245 -14.13 4.97 1.30
C THR A 245 -13.00 4.00 1.62
N VAL A 246 -12.59 3.24 0.61
CA VAL A 246 -11.36 2.45 0.64
C VAL A 246 -10.23 3.32 0.10
N SER A 247 -9.14 3.38 0.85
CA SER A 247 -7.96 4.19 0.52
C SER A 247 -6.71 3.34 0.53
N MET A 248 -5.69 3.77 -0.19
CA MET A 248 -4.33 3.28 0.00
C MET A 248 -3.53 4.30 0.80
N ILE A 249 -2.70 3.80 1.72
CA ILE A 249 -1.91 4.61 2.64
C ILE A 249 -0.46 4.14 2.58
N TRP A 250 0.47 5.09 2.50
CA TRP A 250 1.91 4.81 2.52
C TRP A 250 2.68 5.86 3.30
N HIS A 251 3.90 5.54 3.68
CA HIS A 251 4.80 6.50 4.31
C HIS A 251 5.41 7.43 3.24
N GLN A 252 5.47 8.75 3.50
CA GLN A 252 5.96 9.76 2.55
C GLN A 252 7.36 9.47 1.97
N ARG A 253 8.23 8.73 2.71
CA ARG A 253 9.56 8.29 2.23
C ARG A 253 9.50 7.50 0.92
N ASN A 254 8.38 6.83 0.65
CA ASN A 254 8.16 5.99 -0.52
C ASN A 254 7.46 6.73 -1.67
N THR A 255 7.05 8.00 -1.48
CA THR A 255 6.26 8.75 -2.46
C THR A 255 6.95 8.86 -3.82
N ASN A 256 8.27 9.11 -3.83
CA ASN A 256 9.06 9.34 -5.03
C ASN A 256 9.88 8.11 -5.47
N ARG A 257 9.74 6.96 -4.80
CA ARG A 257 10.42 5.72 -5.21
C ARG A 257 9.74 5.13 -6.44
N PRO A 258 10.42 4.94 -7.58
CA PRO A 258 9.80 4.50 -8.84
C PRO A 258 9.00 3.20 -8.70
N GLN A 259 9.56 2.19 -8.03
CA GLN A 259 8.88 0.91 -7.80
C GLN A 259 7.60 1.06 -6.98
N HIS A 260 7.60 1.98 -6.00
CA HIS A 260 6.42 2.22 -5.19
C HIS A 260 5.35 3.05 -5.94
N GLN A 261 5.78 3.97 -6.82
CA GLN A 261 4.88 4.68 -7.73
C GLN A 261 4.18 3.71 -8.68
N TRP A 262 4.94 2.78 -9.24
CA TRP A 262 4.40 1.72 -10.09
C TRP A 262 3.38 0.85 -9.32
N LEU A 263 3.70 0.37 -8.13
CA LEU A 263 2.77 -0.41 -7.29
C LEU A 263 1.45 0.34 -7.08
N ARG A 264 1.51 1.62 -6.70
CA ARG A 264 0.30 2.44 -6.50
C ARG A 264 -0.52 2.59 -7.78
N ALA A 265 0.13 2.77 -8.92
CA ALA A 265 -0.54 2.84 -10.23
C ALA A 265 -1.28 1.54 -10.52
N GLN A 266 -0.66 0.37 -10.27
CA GLN A 266 -1.29 -0.94 -10.45
C GLN A 266 -2.49 -1.13 -9.50
N VAL A 267 -2.39 -0.69 -8.24
CA VAL A 267 -3.52 -0.73 -7.31
C VAL A 267 -4.68 0.13 -7.80
N ILE A 268 -4.43 1.34 -8.30
CA ILE A 268 -5.46 2.21 -8.86
C ILE A 268 -6.15 1.53 -10.05
N GLU A 269 -5.38 1.02 -11.00
CA GLU A 269 -5.89 0.33 -12.19
C GLU A 269 -6.75 -0.88 -11.81
N ALA A 270 -6.31 -1.67 -10.81
CA ALA A 270 -7.05 -2.84 -10.33
C ALA A 270 -8.42 -2.49 -9.70
N THR A 271 -8.66 -1.25 -9.29
CA THR A 271 -9.95 -0.80 -8.73
C THR A 271 -10.95 -0.34 -9.79
N GLN A 272 -10.53 -0.12 -11.03
CA GLN A 272 -11.36 0.40 -12.11
C GLN A 272 -12.05 -0.70 -12.94
N ASN A 273 -11.58 -1.91 -12.82
CA ASN A 273 -12.09 -3.12 -13.46
C ASN A 273 -12.94 -3.94 -12.47
#